data_cbd8a2f6935cae2989ecd9cafa782dcd
#
_entry.id   cbd8a2f6935cae2989ecd9cafa782dcd
#
_cell.length_a   1.000
_cell.length_b   1.000
_cell.length_c   1.000
_cell.angle_alpha   90.00
_cell.angle_beta   90.00
_cell.angle_gamma   90.00
#
_symmetry.space_group_name_H-M   'P 1'
#
loop_
_entity.id
_entity.type
_entity.pdbx_description
1 polymer ?
#
loop_
_entity_poly.entity_id
_entity_poly.type
_entity_poly.pdbx_seq_one_letter_code
_entity_poly.pdbx_strand_id
1 'polypeptide(L)'
;MCLKNDNFSDVDTFKLHTRYNFLILRPFKKLHMDSLSIFIDIFKFILPAVVVFLVSYFTLKKMLDNHYEQRLLEFRQQNRKGMLPAKIQAYERLTIYLERINPSNLLLRTNQPNATASAYKTFLITTINDEFNHNLAQQLYVSPQSWQVLKVVKDEMIRLINESLAKLDSNSMGVDLSKAILEEVIRREEVPTDK
;
A
#
# COMPACT_ATOMS: atom_id res chain seq x y z
N MET A 1 107.83 -43.09 -47.37
CA MET A 1 108.30 -43.08 -45.97
C MET A 1 107.14 -42.69 -45.04
N CYS A 2 106.85 -43.59 -44.14
CA CYS A 2 106.06 -43.49 -42.91
C CYS A 2 104.68 -42.89 -42.96
N LEU A 3 103.67 -43.75 -42.77
CA LEU A 3 102.96 -44.11 -41.48
C LEU A 3 102.24 -42.95 -40.82
N LYS A 4 100.92 -42.98 -40.70
CA LYS A 4 100.36 -43.50 -39.50
C LYS A 4 98.81 -43.49 -39.51
N ASN A 5 98.31 -44.61 -39.25
CA ASN A 5 97.01 -44.99 -38.80
C ASN A 5 96.55 -44.20 -37.59
N ASP A 6 95.33 -43.72 -37.55
CA ASP A 6 94.76 -43.52 -36.25
C ASP A 6 93.24 -43.80 -36.27
N ASN A 7 92.89 -44.79 -35.48
CA ASN A 7 91.62 -45.19 -35.01
C ASN A 7 90.83 -44.02 -34.31
N PHE A 8 89.83 -43.48 -35.01
CA PHE A 8 88.91 -42.56 -34.39
C PHE A 8 87.45 -42.79 -34.85
N SER A 9 86.98 -43.97 -34.64
CA SER A 9 85.60 -44.29 -35.03
C SER A 9 84.75 -45.19 -34.10
N ASP A 10 85.32 -45.73 -33.02
CA ASP A 10 84.57 -46.70 -32.25
C ASP A 10 84.00 -46.17 -30.91
N VAL A 11 84.45 -45.05 -30.39
CA VAL A 11 84.03 -44.53 -29.10
C VAL A 11 82.75 -43.64 -29.18
N ASP A 12 82.64 -42.92 -30.32
CA ASP A 12 81.50 -42.00 -30.46
C ASP A 12 80.28 -42.71 -30.98
N THR A 13 80.35 -43.75 -31.73
CA THR A 13 79.22 -44.57 -32.15
C THR A 13 78.65 -45.37 -31.01
N PHE A 14 79.47 -45.83 -30.05
CA PHE A 14 78.97 -46.52 -28.86
C PHE A 14 78.29 -45.60 -27.87
N LYS A 15 78.73 -44.38 -27.70
CA LYS A 15 78.05 -43.36 -26.88
C LYS A 15 76.77 -42.85 -27.49
N LEU A 16 76.65 -42.74 -28.77
CA LEU A 16 75.40 -42.36 -29.42
C LEU A 16 74.37 -43.48 -29.36
N HIS A 17 74.78 -44.75 -29.54
CA HIS A 17 73.82 -45.85 -29.42
C HIS A 17 73.28 -46.05 -28.03
N THR A 18 74.06 -45.75 -26.98
CA THR A 18 73.62 -45.81 -25.60
C THR A 18 72.67 -44.66 -25.22
N ARG A 19 72.87 -43.47 -25.83
CA ARG A 19 71.97 -42.33 -25.63
C ARG A 19 70.65 -42.52 -26.33
N TYR A 20 70.61 -43.12 -27.51
CA TYR A 20 69.30 -43.36 -28.17
C TYR A 20 68.54 -44.49 -27.55
N ASN A 21 69.14 -45.50 -26.95
CA ASN A 21 68.43 -46.53 -26.21
C ASN A 21 67.87 -46.07 -24.86
N PHE A 22 68.46 -45.04 -24.20
CA PHE A 22 67.95 -44.47 -22.99
C PHE A 22 66.72 -43.51 -23.22
N LEU A 23 66.60 -42.96 -24.41
CA LEU A 23 65.51 -42.13 -24.82
C LEU A 23 64.26 -42.94 -25.26
N ILE A 24 64.40 -44.15 -25.68
CA ILE A 24 63.33 -45.01 -26.21
C ILE A 24 62.70 -45.83 -25.12
N LEU A 25 63.35 -46.00 -23.94
CA LEU A 25 62.81 -46.76 -22.78
C LEU A 25 62.28 -45.85 -21.69
N ARG A 26 61.54 -44.79 -22.05
CA ARG A 26 60.54 -44.32 -21.12
C ARG A 26 59.41 -45.33 -21.13
N PRO A 27 59.15 -46.06 -20.05
CA PRO A 27 57.97 -46.90 -20.01
C PRO A 27 56.78 -46.01 -20.24
N PHE A 28 56.07 -46.24 -21.31
CA PHE A 28 54.68 -45.79 -21.42
C PHE A 28 53.99 -46.31 -20.17
N LYS A 29 53.93 -45.43 -19.13
CA LYS A 29 53.16 -45.69 -17.91
C LYS A 29 51.77 -45.99 -18.40
N LYS A 30 51.44 -47.26 -18.50
CA LYS A 30 50.15 -47.76 -18.90
C LYS A 30 49.16 -47.06 -17.97
N LEU A 31 48.44 -46.08 -18.50
CA LEU A 31 47.42 -45.34 -17.81
C LEU A 31 46.30 -46.37 -17.60
N HIS A 32 46.45 -47.22 -16.61
CA HIS A 32 45.34 -47.97 -16.06
C HIS A 32 44.58 -46.94 -15.24
N MET A 33 43.79 -46.13 -15.97
CA MET A 33 42.81 -45.28 -15.33
C MET A 33 41.73 -46.23 -14.81
N ASP A 34 41.86 -46.63 -13.55
CA ASP A 34 40.81 -47.36 -12.88
C ASP A 34 39.57 -46.48 -13.02
N SER A 35 38.47 -47.04 -13.48
CA SER A 35 37.19 -46.34 -13.67
C SER A 35 36.81 -45.53 -12.43
N LEU A 36 37.25 -46.03 -11.26
CA LEU A 36 37.04 -45.40 -9.96
C LEU A 36 37.79 -44.06 -9.80
N SER A 37 39.05 -43.96 -10.32
CA SER A 37 39.84 -42.70 -10.24
C SER A 37 39.23 -41.59 -11.11
N ILE A 38 38.69 -41.96 -12.27
CA ILE A 38 37.97 -41.02 -13.13
C ILE A 38 36.72 -40.50 -12.47
N PHE A 39 35.95 -41.34 -11.82
CA PHE A 39 34.75 -40.92 -11.05
C PHE A 39 35.10 -39.98 -9.91
N ILE A 40 36.16 -40.25 -9.16
CA ILE A 40 36.65 -39.42 -8.06
C ILE A 40 37.07 -38.06 -8.55
N ASP A 41 37.80 -37.98 -9.69
CA ASP A 41 38.24 -36.70 -10.24
C ASP A 41 37.08 -35.88 -10.79
N ILE A 42 36.11 -36.48 -11.45
CA ILE A 42 34.87 -35.79 -11.87
C ILE A 42 34.11 -35.28 -10.67
N PHE A 43 34.01 -36.06 -9.58
CA PHE A 43 33.31 -35.67 -8.38
C PHE A 43 33.95 -34.46 -7.66
N LYS A 44 35.29 -34.37 -7.64
CA LYS A 44 36.04 -33.20 -7.12
C LYS A 44 35.69 -31.91 -7.81
N PHE A 45 35.41 -31.94 -9.12
CA PHE A 45 35.01 -30.73 -9.88
C PHE A 45 33.53 -30.44 -9.79
N ILE A 46 32.67 -31.45 -9.74
CA ILE A 46 31.20 -31.25 -9.66
C ILE A 46 30.78 -30.74 -8.28
N LEU A 47 31.38 -31.24 -7.21
CA LEU A 47 30.97 -30.89 -5.85
C LEU A 47 31.02 -29.37 -5.57
N PRO A 48 32.12 -28.64 -5.85
CA PRO A 48 32.15 -27.20 -5.66
C PRO A 48 31.15 -26.47 -6.58
N ALA A 49 30.94 -26.96 -7.81
CA ALA A 49 29.96 -26.35 -8.73
C ALA A 49 28.52 -26.47 -8.21
N VAL A 50 28.17 -27.64 -7.65
CA VAL A 50 26.85 -27.85 -7.01
C VAL A 50 26.66 -26.94 -5.79
N VAL A 51 27.70 -26.79 -4.96
CA VAL A 51 27.63 -25.90 -3.79
C VAL A 51 27.38 -24.45 -4.22
N VAL A 52 28.13 -23.96 -5.21
CA VAL A 52 27.93 -22.60 -5.74
C VAL A 52 26.54 -22.43 -6.34
N PHE A 53 26.06 -23.43 -7.08
CA PHE A 53 24.70 -23.42 -7.63
C PHE A 53 23.62 -23.34 -6.55
N LEU A 54 23.75 -24.16 -5.49
CA LEU A 54 22.80 -24.15 -4.38
C LEU A 54 22.80 -22.80 -3.64
N VAL A 55 23.97 -22.27 -3.32
CA VAL A 55 24.09 -20.97 -2.67
C VAL A 55 23.45 -19.87 -3.54
N SER A 56 23.75 -19.87 -4.84
CA SER A 56 23.17 -18.90 -5.78
C SER A 56 21.64 -19.05 -5.88
N TYR A 57 21.14 -20.28 -5.95
CA TYR A 57 19.71 -20.56 -6.02
C TYR A 57 18.97 -20.06 -4.76
N PHE A 58 19.47 -20.41 -3.56
CA PHE A 58 18.86 -19.96 -2.32
C PHE A 58 18.93 -18.43 -2.15
N THR A 59 20.03 -17.80 -2.56
CA THR A 59 20.20 -16.37 -2.49
C THR A 59 19.23 -15.65 -3.43
N LEU A 60 19.14 -16.09 -4.67
CA LEU A 60 18.21 -15.55 -5.66
C LEU A 60 16.76 -15.73 -5.23
N LYS A 61 16.41 -16.92 -4.75
CA LYS A 61 15.06 -17.18 -4.25
C LYS A 61 14.70 -16.25 -3.09
N LYS A 62 15.56 -16.14 -2.09
CA LYS A 62 15.34 -15.25 -0.94
C LYS A 62 15.27 -13.77 -1.36
N MET A 63 16.07 -13.36 -2.34
CA MET A 63 16.07 -12.00 -2.87
C MET A 63 14.75 -11.71 -3.61
N LEU A 64 14.25 -12.64 -4.42
CA LEU A 64 12.98 -12.49 -5.13
C LEU A 64 11.78 -12.42 -4.17
N ASP A 65 11.75 -13.29 -3.15
CA ASP A 65 10.69 -13.29 -2.13
C ASP A 65 10.67 -11.95 -1.37
N ASN A 66 11.82 -11.45 -0.94
CA ASN A 66 11.94 -10.15 -0.27
C ASN A 66 11.49 -8.98 -1.17
N HIS A 67 11.85 -9.00 -2.46
CA HIS A 67 11.43 -7.96 -3.40
C HIS A 67 9.91 -7.96 -3.64
N TYR A 68 9.28 -9.13 -3.66
CA TYR A 68 7.84 -9.23 -3.79
C TYR A 68 7.11 -8.63 -2.59
N GLU A 69 7.53 -8.97 -1.37
CA GLU A 69 6.97 -8.39 -0.14
C GLU A 69 7.17 -6.87 -0.06
N GLN A 70 8.36 -6.37 -0.40
CA GLN A 70 8.65 -4.93 -0.43
C GLN A 70 7.75 -4.20 -1.43
N ARG A 71 7.61 -4.70 -2.66
CA ARG A 71 6.71 -4.11 -3.67
C ARG A 71 5.25 -4.11 -3.21
N LEU A 72 4.80 -5.18 -2.56
CA LEU A 72 3.45 -5.24 -2.01
C LEU A 72 3.22 -4.19 -0.90
N LEU A 73 4.21 -4.01 -0.03
CA LEU A 73 4.19 -2.98 1.02
C LEU A 73 4.21 -1.57 0.43
N GLU A 74 5.07 -1.31 -0.56
CA GLU A 74 5.14 -0.04 -1.27
C GLU A 74 3.83 0.29 -1.97
N PHE A 75 3.23 -0.67 -2.66
CA PHE A 75 1.93 -0.52 -3.31
C PHE A 75 0.82 -0.20 -2.31
N ARG A 76 0.79 -0.89 -1.16
CA ARG A 76 -0.15 -0.60 -0.08
C ARG A 76 0.08 0.79 0.53
N GLN A 77 1.33 1.20 0.71
CA GLN A 77 1.67 2.53 1.21
C GLN A 77 1.29 3.64 0.23
N GLN A 78 1.54 3.46 -1.08
CA GLN A 78 1.15 4.42 -2.11
C GLN A 78 -0.36 4.59 -2.16
N ASN A 79 -1.12 3.50 -2.13
CA ASN A 79 -2.58 3.56 -2.09
C ASN A 79 -3.09 4.27 -0.83
N ARG A 80 -2.49 4.02 0.33
CA ARG A 80 -2.83 4.74 1.58
C ARG A 80 -2.50 6.23 1.50
N LYS A 81 -1.35 6.60 0.93
CA LYS A 81 -0.95 8.01 0.77
C LYS A 81 -1.89 8.76 -0.16
N GLY A 82 -2.40 8.14 -1.22
CA GLY A 82 -3.37 8.74 -2.13
C GLY A 82 -4.77 8.88 -1.53
N MET A 83 -5.23 7.91 -0.76
CA MET A 83 -6.58 7.92 -0.17
C MET A 83 -6.70 8.77 1.11
N LEU A 84 -5.63 8.92 1.88
CA LEU A 84 -5.68 9.64 3.17
C LEU A 84 -6.07 11.11 3.02
N PRO A 85 -5.48 11.90 2.09
CA PRO A 85 -5.90 13.28 1.88
C PRO A 85 -7.37 13.42 1.50
N ALA A 86 -7.86 12.56 0.60
CA ALA A 86 -9.27 12.57 0.18
C ALA A 86 -10.22 12.26 1.36
N LYS A 87 -9.81 11.35 2.24
CA LYS A 87 -10.55 11.04 3.47
C LYS A 87 -10.61 12.22 4.42
N ILE A 88 -9.48 12.87 4.68
CA ILE A 88 -9.42 14.07 5.54
C ILE A 88 -10.31 15.17 4.97
N GLN A 89 -10.21 15.45 3.68
CA GLN A 89 -11.03 16.44 3.00
C GLN A 89 -12.53 16.10 3.09
N ALA A 90 -12.90 14.82 2.99
CA ALA A 90 -14.28 14.41 3.14
C ALA A 90 -14.80 14.70 4.57
N TYR A 91 -14.05 14.34 5.61
CA TYR A 91 -14.43 14.64 6.99
C TYR A 91 -14.49 16.16 7.25
N GLU A 92 -13.56 16.95 6.72
CA GLU A 92 -13.60 18.40 6.79
C GLU A 92 -14.90 18.96 6.19
N ARG A 93 -15.26 18.53 4.98
CA ARG A 93 -16.52 18.94 4.33
C ARG A 93 -17.76 18.54 5.14
N LEU A 94 -17.78 17.34 5.73
CA LEU A 94 -18.90 16.91 6.55
C LEU A 94 -18.97 17.69 7.87
N THR A 95 -17.85 18.08 8.44
CA THR A 95 -17.82 18.98 9.62
C THR A 95 -18.42 20.35 9.27
N ILE A 96 -18.00 20.92 8.14
CA ILE A 96 -18.57 22.19 7.65
C ILE A 96 -20.08 22.06 7.40
N TYR A 97 -20.52 20.93 6.83
CA TYR A 97 -21.95 20.66 6.65
C TYR A 97 -22.70 20.66 7.98
N LEU A 98 -22.21 19.95 9.00
CA LEU A 98 -22.83 19.90 10.33
C LEU A 98 -22.91 21.30 10.98
N GLU A 99 -21.85 22.08 10.86
CA GLU A 99 -21.84 23.46 11.34
C GLU A 99 -22.87 24.34 10.60
N ARG A 100 -23.05 24.13 9.31
CA ARG A 100 -24.01 24.87 8.49
C ARG A 100 -25.47 24.56 8.81
N ILE A 101 -25.76 23.30 9.19
CA ILE A 101 -27.13 22.89 9.56
C ILE A 101 -27.40 23.05 11.06
N ASN A 102 -26.40 23.36 11.88
CA ASN A 102 -26.61 23.70 13.29
C ASN A 102 -27.69 24.79 13.41
N PRO A 103 -28.68 24.62 14.31
CA PRO A 103 -29.82 25.54 14.42
C PRO A 103 -29.43 27.01 14.47
N SER A 104 -28.49 27.35 15.34
CA SER A 104 -28.05 28.76 15.51
C SER A 104 -27.45 29.34 14.23
N ASN A 105 -26.54 28.60 13.59
CA ASN A 105 -25.86 29.03 12.36
C ASN A 105 -26.83 29.08 11.17
N LEU A 106 -27.72 28.08 11.07
CA LEU A 106 -28.71 27.99 10.02
C LEU A 106 -29.67 29.19 10.07
N LEU A 107 -30.25 29.49 11.25
CA LEU A 107 -31.18 30.58 11.42
C LEU A 107 -30.56 31.95 11.21
N LEU A 108 -29.32 32.17 11.67
CA LEU A 108 -28.59 33.42 11.42
C LEU A 108 -28.35 33.65 9.92
N ARG A 109 -27.97 32.60 9.20
CA ARG A 109 -27.64 32.69 7.76
C ARG A 109 -28.86 32.84 6.87
N THR A 110 -29.99 32.27 7.27
CA THR A 110 -31.19 32.15 6.46
C THR A 110 -32.32 33.06 6.91
N ASN A 111 -32.06 34.04 7.75
CA ASN A 111 -33.06 34.85 8.41
C ASN A 111 -34.08 35.46 7.42
N GLN A 112 -35.35 35.12 7.58
CA GLN A 112 -36.49 35.64 6.81
C GLN A 112 -37.62 36.10 7.75
N PRO A 113 -37.46 37.21 8.46
CA PRO A 113 -38.38 37.64 9.49
C PRO A 113 -39.79 37.94 8.99
N ASN A 114 -39.92 38.39 7.75
CA ASN A 114 -41.16 38.79 7.11
C ASN A 114 -41.89 37.70 6.34
N ALA A 115 -41.32 36.48 6.29
CA ALA A 115 -41.96 35.32 5.69
C ALA A 115 -42.97 34.71 6.67
N THR A 116 -44.01 34.02 6.19
CA THR A 116 -44.84 33.19 7.06
C THR A 116 -44.01 32.03 7.61
N ALA A 117 -44.33 31.58 8.84
CA ALA A 117 -43.61 30.48 9.47
C ALA A 117 -43.59 29.22 8.59
N SER A 118 -44.68 28.93 7.86
CA SER A 118 -44.78 27.81 6.93
C SER A 118 -43.84 27.94 5.72
N ALA A 119 -43.78 29.14 5.11
CA ALA A 119 -42.86 29.39 3.99
C ALA A 119 -41.40 29.31 4.47
N TYR A 120 -41.10 29.88 5.63
CA TYR A 120 -39.74 29.84 6.18
C TYR A 120 -39.31 28.39 6.55
N LYS A 121 -40.23 27.58 7.15
CA LYS A 121 -40.00 26.15 7.34
C LYS A 121 -39.57 25.45 6.05
N THR A 122 -40.34 25.64 4.97
CA THR A 122 -40.05 25.02 3.68
C THR A 122 -38.67 25.42 3.18
N PHE A 123 -38.32 26.70 3.30
CA PHE A 123 -37.01 27.22 2.93
C PHE A 123 -35.88 26.60 3.74
N LEU A 124 -36.04 26.47 5.07
CA LEU A 124 -35.04 25.83 5.94
C LEU A 124 -34.82 24.35 5.56
N ILE A 125 -35.88 23.59 5.34
CA ILE A 125 -35.80 22.18 4.97
C ILE A 125 -35.12 22.02 3.60
N THR A 126 -35.48 22.86 2.62
CA THR A 126 -34.82 22.85 1.31
C THR A 126 -33.33 23.16 1.46
N THR A 127 -32.96 24.16 2.22
CA THR A 127 -31.56 24.52 2.49
C THR A 127 -30.78 23.37 3.10
N ILE A 128 -31.34 22.66 4.09
CA ILE A 128 -30.69 21.48 4.70
C ILE A 128 -30.49 20.37 3.66
N ASN A 129 -31.50 20.09 2.84
CA ASN A 129 -31.38 19.06 1.80
C ASN A 129 -30.39 19.44 0.69
N ASP A 130 -30.33 20.68 0.30
CA ASP A 130 -29.38 21.15 -0.72
C ASP A 130 -27.94 21.05 -0.21
N GLU A 131 -27.68 21.44 1.04
CA GLU A 131 -26.38 21.27 1.69
C GLU A 131 -25.99 19.78 1.80
N PHE A 132 -26.95 18.90 2.12
CA PHE A 132 -26.74 17.46 2.17
C PHE A 132 -26.39 16.90 0.79
N ASN A 133 -27.17 17.25 -0.23
CA ASN A 133 -26.97 16.79 -1.60
C ASN A 133 -25.64 17.25 -2.17
N HIS A 134 -25.20 18.47 -1.82
CA HIS A 134 -23.88 18.98 -2.21
C HIS A 134 -22.73 18.13 -1.66
N ASN A 135 -22.94 17.49 -0.51
CA ASN A 135 -21.93 16.66 0.14
C ASN A 135 -22.11 15.15 -0.10
N LEU A 136 -23.08 14.74 -0.96
CA LEU A 136 -23.44 13.33 -1.15
C LEU A 136 -22.28 12.45 -1.60
N ALA A 137 -21.36 12.99 -2.44
CA ALA A 137 -20.20 12.27 -2.94
C ALA A 137 -19.19 11.91 -1.82
N GLN A 138 -19.22 12.60 -0.69
CA GLN A 138 -18.29 12.34 0.41
C GLN A 138 -18.51 10.97 1.08
N GLN A 139 -19.69 10.36 0.89
CA GLN A 139 -19.97 9.00 1.40
C GLN A 139 -18.98 7.94 0.92
N LEU A 140 -18.29 8.18 -0.23
CA LEU A 140 -17.28 7.26 -0.76
C LEU A 140 -16.01 7.19 0.10
N TYR A 141 -15.74 8.24 0.87
CA TYR A 141 -14.47 8.41 1.61
C TYR A 141 -14.62 8.26 3.12
N VAL A 142 -15.84 8.20 3.64
CA VAL A 142 -16.11 8.07 5.07
C VAL A 142 -16.63 6.69 5.43
N SER A 143 -16.63 6.36 6.73
CA SER A 143 -17.18 5.08 7.17
C SER A 143 -18.71 5.03 6.98
N PRO A 144 -19.30 3.86 6.70
CA PRO A 144 -20.75 3.69 6.64
C PRO A 144 -21.47 4.17 7.92
N GLN A 145 -20.84 3.95 9.08
CA GLN A 145 -21.34 4.39 10.38
C GLN A 145 -21.39 5.91 10.47
N SER A 146 -20.29 6.61 10.12
CA SER A 146 -20.25 8.08 10.12
C SER A 146 -21.29 8.66 9.16
N TRP A 147 -21.46 8.05 7.98
CA TRP A 147 -22.46 8.48 7.03
C TRP A 147 -23.89 8.28 7.55
N GLN A 148 -24.14 7.17 8.26
CA GLN A 148 -25.44 6.92 8.87
C GLN A 148 -25.76 7.93 9.98
N VAL A 149 -24.79 8.26 10.84
CA VAL A 149 -24.96 9.31 11.87
C VAL A 149 -25.31 10.65 11.20
N LEU A 150 -24.64 11.01 10.12
CA LEU A 150 -24.94 12.24 9.38
C LEU A 150 -26.39 12.30 8.88
N LYS A 151 -26.91 11.19 8.36
CA LYS A 151 -28.32 11.10 7.95
C LYS A 151 -29.29 11.26 9.13
N VAL A 152 -28.99 10.62 10.25
CA VAL A 152 -29.79 10.74 11.47
C VAL A 152 -29.80 12.19 11.95
N VAL A 153 -28.68 12.89 11.97
CA VAL A 153 -28.62 14.31 12.36
C VAL A 153 -29.44 15.18 11.40
N LYS A 154 -29.35 14.95 10.08
CA LYS A 154 -30.18 15.66 9.10
C LYS A 154 -31.66 15.47 9.37
N ASP A 155 -32.10 14.22 9.57
CA ASP A 155 -33.50 13.89 9.79
C ASP A 155 -34.00 14.45 11.12
N GLU A 156 -33.16 14.47 12.17
CA GLU A 156 -33.47 15.09 13.46
C GLU A 156 -33.64 16.61 13.34
N MET A 157 -32.82 17.28 12.56
CA MET A 157 -32.96 18.71 12.27
C MET A 157 -34.27 19.04 11.58
N ILE A 158 -34.65 18.23 10.57
CA ILE A 158 -35.94 18.38 9.88
C ILE A 158 -37.10 18.14 10.84
N ARG A 159 -36.97 17.14 11.71
CA ARG A 159 -37.98 16.86 12.76
C ARG A 159 -38.12 18.01 13.73
N LEU A 160 -37.02 18.56 14.25
CA LEU A 160 -36.99 19.72 15.11
C LEU A 160 -37.77 20.91 14.53
N ILE A 161 -37.50 21.24 13.26
CA ILE A 161 -38.17 22.34 12.56
C ILE A 161 -39.70 22.08 12.47
N ASN A 162 -40.09 20.85 12.12
CA ASN A 162 -41.49 20.49 11.98
C ASN A 162 -42.22 20.56 13.34
N GLU A 163 -41.62 20.04 14.40
CA GLU A 163 -42.17 20.06 15.76
C GLU A 163 -42.31 21.50 16.30
N SER A 164 -41.32 22.36 16.01
CA SER A 164 -41.34 23.77 16.36
C SER A 164 -42.49 24.51 15.67
N LEU A 165 -42.71 24.25 14.36
CA LEU A 165 -43.84 24.86 13.65
C LEU A 165 -45.20 24.38 14.19
N ALA A 166 -45.34 23.10 14.58
CA ALA A 166 -46.58 22.55 15.11
C ALA A 166 -47.05 23.19 16.42
N LYS A 167 -46.19 23.91 17.12
CA LYS A 167 -46.49 24.66 18.35
C LYS A 167 -46.95 26.08 18.08
N LEU A 168 -46.95 26.54 16.85
CA LEU A 168 -47.25 27.90 16.43
C LEU A 168 -48.63 28.00 15.77
N ASP A 169 -49.20 29.18 15.86
CA ASP A 169 -50.48 29.50 15.17
C ASP A 169 -50.26 29.69 13.65
N SER A 170 -51.34 29.54 12.88
CA SER A 170 -51.32 29.64 11.42
C SER A 170 -50.84 30.99 10.89
N ASN A 171 -50.98 32.05 11.72
CA ASN A 171 -50.57 33.41 11.33
C ASN A 171 -49.16 33.81 11.81
N SER A 172 -48.40 32.86 12.39
CA SER A 172 -47.08 33.09 12.90
C SER A 172 -46.10 33.43 11.77
N MET A 173 -45.10 34.25 12.11
CA MET A 173 -44.10 34.72 11.20
C MET A 173 -42.78 33.91 11.34
N GLY A 174 -41.84 34.11 10.40
CA GLY A 174 -40.55 33.43 10.44
C GLY A 174 -39.71 33.69 11.69
N VAL A 175 -39.88 34.88 12.30
CA VAL A 175 -39.27 35.22 13.60
C VAL A 175 -39.78 34.31 14.73
N ASP A 176 -41.07 34.02 14.74
CA ASP A 176 -41.68 33.18 15.78
C ASP A 176 -41.17 31.73 15.64
N LEU A 177 -41.07 31.25 14.40
CA LEU A 177 -40.48 29.94 14.14
C LEU A 177 -39.00 29.87 14.58
N SER A 178 -38.22 30.91 14.33
CA SER A 178 -36.83 30.96 14.77
C SER A 178 -36.69 30.85 16.28
N LYS A 179 -37.52 31.61 17.02
CA LYS A 179 -37.59 31.55 18.50
C LYS A 179 -37.98 30.16 18.99
N ALA A 180 -39.04 29.58 18.43
CA ALA A 180 -39.54 28.26 18.81
C ALA A 180 -38.49 27.15 18.58
N ILE A 181 -37.70 27.23 17.49
CA ILE A 181 -36.58 26.32 17.20
C ILE A 181 -35.49 26.45 18.27
N LEU A 182 -35.06 27.66 18.61
CA LEU A 182 -34.03 27.91 19.62
C LEU A 182 -34.45 27.46 20.99
N GLU A 183 -35.68 27.76 21.39
CA GLU A 183 -36.26 27.32 22.66
C GLU A 183 -36.31 25.79 22.77
N GLU A 184 -36.68 25.12 21.69
CA GLU A 184 -36.68 23.66 21.64
C GLU A 184 -35.29 23.04 21.75
N VAL A 185 -34.26 23.65 21.14
CA VAL A 185 -32.87 23.26 21.30
C VAL A 185 -32.42 23.37 22.74
N ILE A 186 -32.64 24.53 23.40
CA ILE A 186 -32.28 24.75 24.79
C ILE A 186 -32.98 23.73 25.69
N ARG A 187 -34.29 23.51 25.48
CA ARG A 187 -35.05 22.54 26.23
C ARG A 187 -34.50 21.10 26.13
N ARG A 188 -33.99 20.70 24.98
CA ARG A 188 -33.40 19.37 24.79
C ARG A 188 -32.00 19.25 25.40
N GLU A 189 -31.23 20.34 25.46
CA GLU A 189 -29.92 20.37 26.11
C GLU A 189 -30.04 20.33 27.64
N GLU A 190 -31.12 20.93 28.19
CA GLU A 190 -31.37 20.96 29.64
C GLU A 190 -31.94 19.66 30.21
N VAL A 191 -32.40 18.72 29.35
CA VAL A 191 -32.84 17.39 29.82
C VAL A 191 -31.60 16.54 30.04
N PRO A 192 -31.16 16.27 31.29
CA PRO A 192 -30.04 15.37 31.54
C PRO A 192 -30.37 14.00 30.95
N THR A 193 -29.53 13.48 30.10
CA THR A 193 -29.57 12.07 29.73
C THR A 193 -29.07 11.26 30.92
N ASP A 194 -29.88 11.16 31.94
CA ASP A 194 -29.72 10.14 32.97
C ASP A 194 -30.04 8.78 32.35
N LYS A 195 -28.96 8.14 31.81
CA LYS A 195 -28.86 6.68 31.68
C LYS A 195 -27.43 6.23 31.58
#